data_5cb37f062144661f270c4e16b287b911
#
_entry.id   5cb37f062144661f270c4e16b287b911
#
_cell.length_a   1.000
_cell.length_b   1.000
_cell.length_c   1.000
_cell.angle_alpha   90.00
_cell.angle_beta   90.00
_cell.angle_gamma   90.00
#
_symmetry.space_group_name_H-M   'P 1'
#
loop_
_entity.id
_entity.type
_entity.pdbx_description
1 polymer ?
#
loop_
_entity_poly.entity_id
_entity_poly.type
_entity_poly.pdbx_seq_one_letter_code
_entity_poly.pdbx_strand_id
1 'polypeptide(L)'
;MKIEGKSFLVSGGGSGLGEATARALAREGANVVIADIDQANGTRVAEDIGEMARFMPTDVTLEESVVAAIKAAVDVFGSLAGAVSCAGIGPPSKVLGKEGPHSLELFSRVVRVNLIGTFNVLRLAAQAMAANESDEEGERGIIINTASVAAFEGQIGQVAYAASKGGVIGLTLPSARELARHGIRVVTIAPGLFDTPLLAGLPEKVRRSLGEQAPFPSRLGRPTEYAALALHIAANPMINGEVIRLDGALRMAPR
;
A
#
# COMPACT_ATOMS: atom_id res chain seq x y z
N MET A 1 -2.57 -15.58 -9.79
CA MET A 1 -4.04 -15.90 -9.69
C MET A 1 -4.86 -15.13 -10.71
N LYS A 2 -6.03 -15.60 -11.07
CA LYS A 2 -7.05 -14.79 -11.77
C LYS A 2 -7.65 -13.81 -10.75
N ILE A 3 -7.88 -12.55 -11.19
CA ILE A 3 -8.40 -11.49 -10.31
C ILE A 3 -9.94 -11.54 -10.24
N GLU A 4 -10.60 -11.87 -11.35
CA GLU A 4 -12.06 -11.94 -11.47
C GLU A 4 -12.68 -12.85 -10.40
N GLY A 5 -13.71 -12.36 -9.71
CA GLY A 5 -14.43 -13.07 -8.65
C GLY A 5 -13.66 -13.21 -7.32
N LYS A 6 -12.40 -12.77 -7.24
CA LYS A 6 -11.62 -12.81 -6.00
C LYS A 6 -11.87 -11.56 -5.16
N SER A 7 -11.66 -11.66 -3.86
CA SER A 7 -11.82 -10.52 -2.95
C SER A 7 -10.47 -9.98 -2.46
N PHE A 8 -10.37 -8.66 -2.43
CA PHE A 8 -9.18 -7.93 -2.02
C PHE A 8 -9.50 -6.94 -0.90
N LEU A 9 -8.58 -6.81 0.06
CA LEU A 9 -8.57 -5.72 1.02
C LEU A 9 -7.57 -4.66 0.55
N VAL A 10 -7.98 -3.39 0.50
CA VAL A 10 -7.08 -2.27 0.18
C VAL A 10 -7.07 -1.30 1.36
N SER A 11 -5.97 -1.29 2.14
CA SER A 11 -5.81 -0.29 3.21
C SER A 11 -5.33 1.04 2.65
N GLY A 12 -5.83 2.15 3.19
CA GLY A 12 -5.66 3.47 2.57
C GLY A 12 -6.44 3.58 1.25
N GLY A 13 -7.54 2.82 1.13
CA GLY A 13 -8.31 2.68 -0.10
C GLY A 13 -9.22 3.87 -0.43
N GLY A 14 -9.37 4.84 0.47
CA GLY A 14 -10.22 6.01 0.28
C GLY A 14 -9.60 7.10 -0.62
N SER A 15 -8.31 7.03 -0.92
CA SER A 15 -7.64 8.05 -1.72
C SER A 15 -6.38 7.56 -2.44
N GLY A 16 -5.86 8.35 -3.38
CA GLY A 16 -4.54 8.22 -3.99
C GLY A 16 -4.26 6.85 -4.62
N LEU A 17 -3.15 6.21 -4.20
CA LEU A 17 -2.73 4.91 -4.74
C LEU A 17 -3.72 3.80 -4.39
N GLY A 18 -4.26 3.82 -3.15
CA GLY A 18 -5.22 2.83 -2.68
C GLY A 18 -6.55 2.93 -3.44
N GLU A 19 -7.13 4.13 -3.59
CA GLU A 19 -8.34 4.34 -4.38
C GLU A 19 -8.16 3.87 -5.82
N ALA A 20 -7.06 4.26 -6.48
CA ALA A 20 -6.78 3.83 -7.85
C ALA A 20 -6.68 2.31 -7.97
N THR A 21 -6.06 1.65 -6.97
CA THR A 21 -5.94 0.18 -6.93
C THR A 21 -7.29 -0.48 -6.71
N ALA A 22 -8.10 0.02 -5.76
CA ALA A 22 -9.45 -0.51 -5.50
C ALA A 22 -10.32 -0.44 -6.75
N ARG A 23 -10.33 0.71 -7.43
CA ARG A 23 -11.08 0.89 -8.68
C ARG A 23 -10.55 0.00 -9.82
N ALA A 24 -9.25 -0.19 -9.91
CA ALA A 24 -8.65 -1.05 -10.93
C ALA A 24 -8.99 -2.52 -10.69
N LEU A 25 -8.90 -3.02 -9.45
CA LEU A 25 -9.32 -4.37 -9.07
C LEU A 25 -10.80 -4.62 -9.40
N ALA A 26 -11.67 -3.69 -9.04
CA ALA A 26 -13.10 -3.81 -9.35
C ALA A 26 -13.39 -3.86 -10.86
N ARG A 27 -12.66 -3.10 -11.69
CA ARG A 27 -12.79 -3.18 -13.17
C ARG A 27 -12.37 -4.53 -13.73
N GLU A 28 -11.45 -5.23 -13.07
CA GLU A 28 -11.04 -6.60 -13.40
C GLU A 28 -11.99 -7.65 -12.78
N GLY A 29 -13.15 -7.23 -12.24
CA GLY A 29 -14.17 -8.12 -11.69
C GLY A 29 -13.88 -8.63 -10.27
N ALA A 30 -12.95 -8.01 -9.54
CA ALA A 30 -12.71 -8.35 -8.14
C ALA A 30 -13.71 -7.65 -7.21
N ASN A 31 -14.01 -8.30 -6.09
CA ASN A 31 -14.64 -7.67 -4.94
C ASN A 31 -13.60 -6.95 -4.08
N VAL A 32 -13.92 -5.79 -3.53
CA VAL A 32 -12.93 -4.97 -2.80
C VAL A 32 -13.49 -4.47 -1.46
N VAL A 33 -12.77 -4.75 -0.39
CA VAL A 33 -12.96 -4.06 0.88
C VAL A 33 -12.03 -2.86 0.93
N ILE A 34 -12.62 -1.67 1.01
CA ILE A 34 -11.93 -0.39 1.14
C ILE A 34 -11.77 -0.13 2.63
N ALA A 35 -10.54 -0.31 3.12
CA ALA A 35 -10.18 -0.11 4.52
C ALA A 35 -9.47 1.24 4.66
N ASP A 36 -10.12 2.21 5.30
CA ASP A 36 -9.57 3.55 5.49
C ASP A 36 -10.05 4.16 6.81
N ILE A 37 -9.25 5.05 7.39
CA ILE A 37 -9.64 5.84 8.55
C ILE A 37 -10.55 7.01 8.15
N ASP A 38 -10.47 7.48 6.91
CA ASP A 38 -11.31 8.53 6.34
C ASP A 38 -12.63 7.95 5.86
N GLN A 39 -13.64 8.04 6.73
CA GLN A 39 -14.97 7.52 6.45
C GLN A 39 -15.62 8.16 5.22
N ALA A 40 -15.46 9.46 5.02
CA ALA A 40 -16.10 10.17 3.92
C ALA A 40 -15.54 9.71 2.57
N ASN A 41 -14.22 9.69 2.44
CA ASN A 41 -13.56 9.24 1.21
C ASN A 41 -13.74 7.74 0.97
N GLY A 42 -13.63 6.91 2.01
CA GLY A 42 -13.80 5.46 1.88
C GLY A 42 -15.23 5.08 1.43
N THR A 43 -16.26 5.72 2.02
CA THR A 43 -17.66 5.53 1.62
C THR A 43 -17.88 5.96 0.17
N ARG A 44 -17.42 7.15 -0.22
CA ARG A 44 -17.52 7.65 -1.60
C ARG A 44 -16.93 6.65 -2.60
N VAL A 45 -15.73 6.14 -2.33
CA VAL A 45 -15.07 5.17 -3.24
C VAL A 45 -15.86 3.87 -3.34
N ALA A 46 -16.41 3.37 -2.23
CA ALA A 46 -17.23 2.16 -2.23
C ALA A 46 -18.55 2.36 -3.01
N GLU A 47 -19.24 3.48 -2.80
CA GLU A 47 -20.46 3.83 -3.52
C GLU A 47 -20.23 3.98 -5.02
N ASP A 48 -19.14 4.64 -5.42
CA ASP A 48 -18.76 4.81 -6.82
C ASP A 48 -18.44 3.46 -7.53
N ILE A 49 -17.90 2.48 -6.81
CA ILE A 49 -17.64 1.14 -7.34
C ILE A 49 -18.92 0.31 -7.37
N GLY A 50 -19.79 0.47 -6.38
CA GLY A 50 -21.07 -0.23 -6.29
C GLY A 50 -20.99 -1.58 -5.58
N GLU A 51 -21.76 -2.57 -6.06
CA GLU A 51 -21.99 -3.85 -5.36
C GLU A 51 -20.71 -4.65 -5.09
N MET A 52 -19.67 -4.49 -5.90
CA MET A 52 -18.38 -5.15 -5.73
C MET A 52 -17.51 -4.51 -4.64
N ALA A 53 -17.95 -3.43 -3.98
CA ALA A 53 -17.17 -2.79 -2.94
C ALA A 53 -17.90 -2.70 -1.61
N ARG A 54 -17.11 -2.72 -0.51
CA ARG A 54 -17.58 -2.41 0.84
C ARG A 54 -16.56 -1.52 1.53
N PHE A 55 -17.03 -0.47 2.16
CA PHE A 55 -16.20 0.36 3.02
C PHE A 55 -16.20 -0.19 4.45
N MET A 56 -15.01 -0.22 5.06
CA MET A 56 -14.80 -0.55 6.48
C MET A 56 -13.91 0.50 7.13
N PRO A 57 -14.40 1.25 8.13
CA PRO A 57 -13.57 2.19 8.87
C PRO A 57 -12.44 1.41 9.56
N THR A 58 -11.18 1.72 9.19
CA THR A 58 -10.05 0.91 9.61
C THR A 58 -8.85 1.75 9.99
N ASP A 59 -8.44 1.66 11.25
CA ASP A 59 -7.11 2.08 11.70
C ASP A 59 -6.17 0.86 11.65
N VAL A 60 -5.21 0.88 10.74
CA VAL A 60 -4.25 -0.23 10.55
C VAL A 60 -3.36 -0.47 11.76
N THR A 61 -3.26 0.50 12.69
CA THR A 61 -2.48 0.37 13.93
C THR A 61 -3.18 -0.43 15.02
N LEU A 62 -4.49 -0.71 14.84
CA LEU A 62 -5.33 -1.46 15.77
C LEU A 62 -5.67 -2.83 15.20
N GLU A 63 -5.35 -3.88 15.96
CA GLU A 63 -5.57 -5.26 15.53
C GLU A 63 -7.05 -5.54 15.26
N GLU A 64 -7.92 -5.16 16.21
CA GLU A 64 -9.37 -5.36 16.10
C GLU A 64 -9.98 -4.68 14.88
N SER A 65 -9.45 -3.52 14.50
CA SER A 65 -9.92 -2.77 13.32
C SER A 65 -9.58 -3.51 12.02
N VAL A 66 -8.37 -4.05 11.91
CA VAL A 66 -7.94 -4.85 10.75
C VAL A 66 -8.68 -6.18 10.69
N VAL A 67 -8.89 -6.85 11.84
CA VAL A 67 -9.69 -8.10 11.92
C VAL A 67 -11.11 -7.86 11.42
N ALA A 68 -11.75 -6.75 11.83
CA ALA A 68 -13.09 -6.41 11.37
C ALA A 68 -13.15 -6.20 9.84
N ALA A 69 -12.15 -5.53 9.26
CA ALA A 69 -12.10 -5.32 7.81
C ALA A 69 -11.88 -6.63 7.03
N ILE A 70 -11.01 -7.51 7.51
CA ILE A 70 -10.80 -8.84 6.91
C ILE A 70 -12.05 -9.70 7.05
N LYS A 71 -12.69 -9.68 8.23
CA LYS A 71 -13.94 -10.40 8.45
C LYS A 71 -15.04 -9.94 7.49
N ALA A 72 -15.15 -8.66 7.23
CA ALA A 72 -16.10 -8.14 6.24
C ALA A 72 -15.84 -8.70 4.82
N ALA A 73 -14.58 -8.89 4.41
CA ALA A 73 -14.25 -9.54 3.14
C ALA A 73 -14.74 -11.00 3.11
N VAL A 74 -14.52 -11.74 4.17
CA VAL A 74 -14.92 -13.15 4.28
C VAL A 74 -16.44 -13.29 4.37
N ASP A 75 -17.10 -12.49 5.21
CA ASP A 75 -18.56 -12.59 5.43
C ASP A 75 -19.36 -12.17 4.18
N VAL A 76 -18.90 -11.14 3.45
CA VAL A 76 -19.64 -10.60 2.30
C VAL A 76 -19.27 -11.30 0.99
N PHE A 77 -17.98 -11.63 0.81
CA PHE A 77 -17.46 -12.13 -0.47
C PHE A 77 -16.92 -13.58 -0.38
N GLY A 78 -17.06 -14.24 0.78
CA GLY A 78 -16.73 -15.64 0.98
C GLY A 78 -15.26 -15.93 1.31
N SER A 79 -14.31 -15.09 0.90
CA SER A 79 -12.88 -15.30 1.16
C SER A 79 -12.09 -13.99 1.08
N LEU A 80 -10.80 -14.02 1.44
CA LEU A 80 -9.84 -12.96 1.16
C LEU A 80 -8.70 -13.55 0.33
N ALA A 81 -8.55 -13.13 -0.92
CA ALA A 81 -7.49 -13.62 -1.83
C ALA A 81 -6.32 -12.63 -1.99
N GLY A 82 -6.53 -11.35 -1.70
CA GLY A 82 -5.47 -10.36 -1.81
C GLY A 82 -5.54 -9.26 -0.75
N ALA A 83 -4.39 -8.71 -0.39
CA ALA A 83 -4.30 -7.52 0.46
C ALA A 83 -3.30 -6.53 -0.12
N VAL A 84 -3.71 -5.26 -0.29
CA VAL A 84 -2.85 -4.18 -0.76
C VAL A 84 -2.74 -3.11 0.31
N SER A 85 -1.53 -2.91 0.84
CA SER A 85 -1.27 -1.96 1.93
C SER A 85 -0.82 -0.61 1.37
N CYS A 86 -1.74 0.36 1.27
CA CYS A 86 -1.47 1.73 0.83
C CYS A 86 -1.57 2.77 1.95
N ALA A 87 -2.07 2.41 3.13
CA ALA A 87 -2.15 3.32 4.26
C ALA A 87 -0.76 3.81 4.70
N GLY A 88 -0.61 5.12 4.88
CA GLY A 88 0.66 5.68 5.31
C GLY A 88 0.62 7.20 5.47
N ILE A 89 1.55 7.71 6.26
CA ILE A 89 1.75 9.14 6.53
C ILE A 89 3.22 9.50 6.36
N GLY A 90 3.51 10.77 6.01
CA GLY A 90 4.89 11.23 5.78
C GLY A 90 5.11 12.69 6.19
N PRO A 91 4.77 13.13 7.42
CA PRO A 91 5.04 14.48 7.86
C PRO A 91 6.56 14.74 7.91
N PRO A 92 7.05 15.79 7.22
CA PRO A 92 8.49 16.09 7.21
C PRO A 92 8.94 16.66 8.57
N SER A 93 10.06 16.15 9.08
CA SER A 93 10.69 16.71 10.28
C SER A 93 12.19 16.38 10.29
N LYS A 94 13.02 17.38 10.57
CA LYS A 94 14.48 17.21 10.63
C LYS A 94 14.90 16.54 11.93
N VAL A 95 16.02 15.76 11.90
CA VAL A 95 16.63 15.18 13.11
C VAL A 95 16.99 16.28 14.10
N LEU A 96 17.53 17.40 13.60
CA LEU A 96 17.77 18.61 14.38
C LEU A 96 17.17 19.81 13.64
N GLY A 97 16.08 20.35 14.16
CA GLY A 97 15.39 21.53 13.67
C GLY A 97 15.77 22.81 14.43
N LYS A 98 15.12 23.92 14.08
CA LYS A 98 15.33 25.21 14.78
C LYS A 98 14.80 25.17 16.24
N GLU A 99 13.76 24.39 16.49
CA GLU A 99 13.08 24.28 17.79
C GLU A 99 13.62 23.13 18.65
N GLY A 100 14.63 22.40 18.16
CA GLY A 100 15.23 21.28 18.88
C GLY A 100 15.26 19.98 18.08
N PRO A 101 15.45 18.83 18.77
CA PRO A 101 15.53 17.53 18.14
C PRO A 101 14.15 17.07 17.60
N HIS A 102 14.18 16.13 16.65
CA HIS A 102 12.97 15.47 16.14
C HIS A 102 12.12 14.91 17.28
N SER A 103 10.82 15.16 17.26
CA SER A 103 9.90 14.55 18.24
C SER A 103 9.91 13.02 18.13
N LEU A 104 10.22 12.34 19.24
CA LEU A 104 10.16 10.88 19.31
C LEU A 104 8.72 10.36 19.11
N GLU A 105 7.72 11.12 19.58
CA GLU A 105 6.30 10.81 19.38
C GLU A 105 5.95 10.80 17.88
N LEU A 106 6.36 11.85 17.14
CA LEU A 106 6.13 11.94 15.69
C LEU A 106 6.83 10.79 14.96
N PHE A 107 8.08 10.49 15.30
CA PHE A 107 8.82 9.35 14.76
C PHE A 107 8.06 8.04 14.99
N SER A 108 7.67 7.79 16.23
CA SER A 108 6.93 6.58 16.64
C SER A 108 5.59 6.47 15.93
N ARG A 109 4.87 7.58 15.75
CA ARG A 109 3.60 7.62 15.01
C ARG A 109 3.79 7.21 13.55
N VAL A 110 4.82 7.75 12.87
CA VAL A 110 5.11 7.39 11.47
C VAL A 110 5.46 5.90 11.34
N VAL A 111 6.32 5.38 12.23
CA VAL A 111 6.68 3.96 12.25
C VAL A 111 5.46 3.09 12.56
N ARG A 112 4.63 3.50 13.50
CA ARG A 112 3.41 2.76 13.89
C ARG A 112 2.44 2.62 12.72
N VAL A 113 2.16 3.70 12.00
CA VAL A 113 1.24 3.64 10.86
C VAL A 113 1.87 2.88 9.69
N ASN A 114 3.06 3.30 9.26
CA ASN A 114 3.63 2.83 7.98
C ASN A 114 4.22 1.43 8.05
N LEU A 115 4.84 1.05 9.16
CA LEU A 115 5.52 -0.24 9.30
C LEU A 115 4.70 -1.21 10.12
N ILE A 116 4.32 -0.86 11.35
CA ILE A 116 3.56 -1.77 12.21
C ILE A 116 2.16 -1.99 11.63
N GLY A 117 1.51 -0.95 11.11
CA GLY A 117 0.22 -1.07 10.43
C GLY A 117 0.27 -1.95 9.18
N THR A 118 1.30 -1.81 8.34
CA THR A 118 1.52 -2.69 7.19
C THR A 118 1.73 -4.14 7.64
N PHE A 119 2.55 -4.38 8.65
CA PHE A 119 2.76 -5.73 9.19
C PHE A 119 1.49 -6.31 9.82
N ASN A 120 0.67 -5.47 10.48
CA ASN A 120 -0.60 -5.88 11.05
C ASN A 120 -1.58 -6.37 9.97
N VAL A 121 -1.71 -5.63 8.87
CA VAL A 121 -2.49 -6.07 7.70
C VAL A 121 -1.91 -7.36 7.11
N LEU A 122 -0.59 -7.43 6.90
CA LEU A 122 0.09 -8.59 6.33
C LEU A 122 -0.18 -9.87 7.12
N ARG A 123 0.08 -9.86 8.44
CA ARG A 123 -0.05 -11.07 9.28
C ARG A 123 -1.49 -11.58 9.39
N LEU A 124 -2.45 -10.65 9.50
CA LEU A 124 -3.87 -11.02 9.64
C LEU A 124 -4.48 -11.44 8.30
N ALA A 125 -4.10 -10.78 7.20
CA ALA A 125 -4.49 -11.22 5.86
C ALA A 125 -3.90 -12.59 5.52
N ALA A 126 -2.63 -12.84 5.86
CA ALA A 126 -1.99 -14.14 5.67
C ALA A 126 -2.72 -15.26 6.44
N GLN A 127 -3.17 -14.99 7.67
CA GLN A 127 -3.98 -15.94 8.44
C GLN A 127 -5.28 -16.29 7.74
N ALA A 128 -6.01 -15.29 7.22
CA ALA A 128 -7.25 -15.51 6.49
C ALA A 128 -7.00 -16.27 5.17
N MET A 129 -5.98 -15.87 4.40
CA MET A 129 -5.62 -16.51 3.13
C MET A 129 -5.15 -17.95 3.30
N ALA A 130 -4.48 -18.29 4.40
CA ALA A 130 -4.03 -19.67 4.66
C ALA A 130 -5.20 -20.67 4.80
N ALA A 131 -6.41 -20.20 5.10
CA ALA A 131 -7.62 -21.01 5.17
C ALA A 131 -8.31 -21.19 3.80
N ASN A 132 -7.89 -20.47 2.76
CA ASN A 132 -8.48 -20.60 1.43
C ASN A 132 -8.13 -21.96 0.79
N GLU A 133 -9.00 -22.43 -0.10
CA GLU A 133 -8.61 -23.46 -1.06
C GLU A 133 -7.57 -22.87 -2.02
N SER A 134 -6.55 -23.67 -2.36
CA SER A 134 -5.54 -23.26 -3.34
C SER A 134 -6.08 -23.39 -4.77
N ASP A 135 -5.58 -22.54 -5.66
CA ASP A 135 -5.81 -22.71 -7.09
C ASP A 135 -4.96 -23.88 -7.66
N GLU A 136 -5.02 -24.07 -8.98
CA GLU A 136 -4.32 -25.16 -9.69
C GLU A 136 -2.79 -25.09 -9.54
N GLU A 137 -2.23 -23.90 -9.27
CA GLU A 137 -0.81 -23.68 -9.02
C GLU A 137 -0.43 -23.73 -7.52
N GLY A 138 -1.40 -23.97 -6.65
CA GLY A 138 -1.22 -24.01 -5.20
C GLY A 138 -1.29 -22.62 -4.54
N GLU A 139 -1.68 -21.57 -5.26
CA GLU A 139 -1.77 -20.21 -4.74
C GLU A 139 -3.06 -20.01 -3.93
N ARG A 140 -2.93 -19.45 -2.72
CA ARG A 140 -4.04 -19.10 -1.81
C ARG A 140 -4.22 -17.61 -1.65
N GLY A 141 -3.18 -16.81 -1.96
CA GLY A 141 -3.28 -15.36 -1.80
C GLY A 141 -2.03 -14.59 -2.17
N ILE A 142 -2.21 -13.25 -2.24
CA ILE A 142 -1.14 -12.29 -2.52
C ILE A 142 -1.22 -11.10 -1.58
N ILE A 143 -0.07 -10.69 -1.06
CA ILE A 143 0.08 -9.47 -0.25
C ILE A 143 0.99 -8.51 -0.99
N ILE A 144 0.50 -7.29 -1.25
CA ILE A 144 1.24 -6.23 -1.93
C ILE A 144 1.41 -5.07 -0.95
N ASN A 145 2.64 -4.79 -0.56
CA ASN A 145 2.96 -3.67 0.33
C ASN A 145 3.43 -2.44 -0.45
N THR A 146 3.24 -1.26 0.14
CA THR A 146 3.71 0.01 -0.41
C THR A 146 4.87 0.55 0.42
N ALA A 147 6.08 0.46 -0.13
CA ALA A 147 7.25 1.16 0.39
C ALA A 147 7.34 2.59 -0.17
N SER A 148 8.52 3.04 -0.54
CA SER A 148 8.83 4.29 -1.24
C SER A 148 10.27 4.27 -1.72
N VAL A 149 10.60 5.02 -2.77
CA VAL A 149 12.00 5.33 -3.11
C VAL A 149 12.75 6.02 -1.98
N ALA A 150 12.03 6.70 -1.06
CA ALA A 150 12.60 7.29 0.14
C ALA A 150 13.25 6.26 1.10
N ALA A 151 12.91 4.98 0.96
CA ALA A 151 13.58 3.90 1.69
C ALA A 151 15.04 3.69 1.25
N PHE A 152 15.37 4.10 0.03
CA PHE A 152 16.71 4.00 -0.57
C PHE A 152 17.43 5.35 -0.54
N GLU A 153 16.73 6.43 -0.88
CA GLU A 153 17.28 7.77 -1.07
C GLU A 153 16.44 8.82 -0.31
N GLY A 154 16.30 8.63 1.02
CA GLY A 154 15.53 9.55 1.86
C GLY A 154 16.12 10.97 1.86
N GLN A 155 15.25 11.96 1.74
CA GLN A 155 15.61 13.37 1.74
C GLN A 155 15.72 13.95 3.16
N ILE A 156 16.31 15.13 3.29
CA ILE A 156 16.33 15.90 4.54
C ILE A 156 14.89 16.10 5.03
N GLY A 157 14.65 15.72 6.28
CA GLY A 157 13.32 15.77 6.89
C GLY A 157 12.48 14.49 6.76
N GLN A 158 12.99 13.46 6.10
CA GLN A 158 12.25 12.20 5.89
C GLN A 158 12.74 11.04 6.78
N VAL A 159 13.52 11.29 7.84
CA VAL A 159 14.15 10.20 8.63
C VAL A 159 13.14 9.17 9.14
N ALA A 160 12.01 9.59 9.71
CA ALA A 160 10.98 8.68 10.20
C ALA A 160 10.28 7.92 9.05
N TYR A 161 9.97 8.64 7.97
CA TYR A 161 9.35 8.08 6.77
C TYR A 161 10.27 7.06 6.09
N ALA A 162 11.53 7.44 5.83
CA ALA A 162 12.54 6.56 5.22
C ALA A 162 12.79 5.31 6.07
N ALA A 163 12.93 5.46 7.39
CA ALA A 163 13.08 4.32 8.30
C ALA A 163 11.88 3.38 8.25
N SER A 164 10.64 3.92 8.26
CA SER A 164 9.43 3.10 8.18
C SER A 164 9.32 2.35 6.87
N LYS A 165 9.62 3.01 5.74
CA LYS A 165 9.57 2.40 4.40
C LYS A 165 10.74 1.44 4.14
N GLY A 166 11.91 1.69 4.73
CA GLY A 166 13.02 0.74 4.79
C GLY A 166 12.65 -0.54 5.54
N GLY A 167 11.90 -0.41 6.66
CA GLY A 167 11.34 -1.56 7.37
C GLY A 167 10.37 -2.38 6.52
N VAL A 168 9.50 -1.73 5.73
CA VAL A 168 8.60 -2.43 4.79
C VAL A 168 9.39 -3.20 3.71
N ILE A 169 10.49 -2.65 3.21
CA ILE A 169 11.39 -3.38 2.30
C ILE A 169 11.99 -4.60 3.01
N GLY A 170 12.52 -4.40 4.23
CA GLY A 170 13.17 -5.45 4.99
C GLY A 170 12.28 -6.64 5.34
N LEU A 171 10.97 -6.43 5.57
CA LEU A 171 10.03 -7.51 5.88
C LEU A 171 9.58 -8.31 4.64
N THR A 172 9.80 -7.82 3.42
CA THR A 172 9.23 -8.41 2.19
C THR A 172 9.73 -9.83 1.94
N LEU A 173 11.05 -10.01 1.78
CA LEU A 173 11.62 -11.31 1.46
C LEU A 173 11.46 -12.36 2.58
N PRO A 174 11.69 -12.05 3.86
CA PRO A 174 11.41 -13.00 4.94
C PRO A 174 9.96 -13.47 4.95
N SER A 175 9.00 -12.54 4.82
CA SER A 175 7.58 -12.89 4.79
C SER A 175 7.22 -13.76 3.58
N ALA A 176 7.75 -13.44 2.40
CA ALA A 176 7.53 -14.25 1.19
C ALA A 176 8.05 -15.69 1.36
N ARG A 177 9.23 -15.86 1.96
CA ARG A 177 9.84 -17.18 2.22
C ARG A 177 9.04 -17.97 3.25
N GLU A 178 8.61 -17.31 4.33
CA GLU A 178 7.84 -17.96 5.40
C GLU A 178 6.45 -18.38 4.93
N LEU A 179 5.78 -17.53 4.14
CA LEU A 179 4.42 -17.76 3.66
C LEU A 179 4.34 -18.63 2.40
N ALA A 180 5.46 -18.92 1.73
CA ALA A 180 5.52 -19.77 0.54
C ALA A 180 4.89 -21.16 0.78
N ARG A 181 5.15 -21.77 1.95
CA ARG A 181 4.55 -23.06 2.32
C ARG A 181 3.02 -23.03 2.43
N HIS A 182 2.45 -21.83 2.56
CA HIS A 182 1.00 -21.61 2.62
C HIS A 182 0.42 -21.19 1.27
N GLY A 183 1.23 -21.13 0.20
CA GLY A 183 0.78 -20.66 -1.10
C GLY A 183 0.45 -19.16 -1.15
N ILE A 184 1.12 -18.35 -0.32
CA ILE A 184 0.87 -16.91 -0.23
C ILE A 184 2.14 -16.17 -0.68
N ARG A 185 2.00 -15.29 -1.67
CA ARG A 185 3.08 -14.41 -2.15
C ARG A 185 3.09 -13.09 -1.40
N VAL A 186 4.29 -12.50 -1.26
CA VAL A 186 4.48 -11.16 -0.70
C VAL A 186 5.38 -10.35 -1.62
N VAL A 187 4.90 -9.21 -2.08
CA VAL A 187 5.64 -8.31 -2.98
C VAL A 187 5.50 -6.88 -2.46
N THR A 188 6.52 -6.07 -2.68
CA THR A 188 6.48 -4.65 -2.29
C THR A 188 6.72 -3.77 -3.52
N ILE A 189 5.87 -2.77 -3.70
CA ILE A 189 6.09 -1.69 -4.66
C ILE A 189 6.74 -0.53 -3.93
N ALA A 190 7.81 0.04 -4.48
CA ALA A 190 8.45 1.26 -4.00
C ALA A 190 8.19 2.40 -5.00
N PRO A 191 7.10 3.18 -4.84
CA PRO A 191 6.77 4.26 -5.74
C PRO A 191 7.76 5.42 -5.59
N GLY A 192 7.99 6.14 -6.70
CA GLY A 192 8.60 7.46 -6.71
C GLY A 192 7.62 8.56 -6.31
N LEU A 193 7.67 9.69 -7.01
CA LEU A 193 6.78 10.82 -6.78
C LEU A 193 5.49 10.65 -7.59
N PHE A 194 4.39 10.42 -6.91
CA PHE A 194 3.06 10.20 -7.50
C PHE A 194 2.11 11.34 -7.15
N ASP A 195 1.20 11.64 -8.07
CA ASP A 195 0.13 12.64 -7.88
C ASP A 195 -0.95 12.08 -6.94
N THR A 196 -0.76 12.30 -5.66
CA THR A 196 -1.61 11.79 -4.59
C THR A 196 -1.95 12.91 -3.59
N PRO A 197 -2.96 12.73 -2.72
CA PRO A 197 -3.26 13.69 -1.66
C PRO A 197 -2.06 14.03 -0.76
N LEU A 198 -1.08 13.14 -0.63
CA LEU A 198 0.15 13.39 0.12
C LEU A 198 0.94 14.59 -0.45
N LEU A 199 0.85 14.84 -1.76
CA LEU A 199 1.48 15.97 -2.44
C LEU A 199 0.47 17.07 -2.82
N ALA A 200 -0.83 16.83 -2.70
CA ALA A 200 -1.87 17.77 -3.14
C ALA A 200 -1.85 19.11 -2.38
N GLY A 201 -1.35 19.12 -1.14
CA GLY A 201 -1.17 20.35 -0.35
C GLY A 201 -0.05 21.27 -0.83
N LEU A 202 0.79 20.82 -1.80
CA LEU A 202 1.88 21.63 -2.36
C LEU A 202 1.39 22.52 -3.50
N PRO A 203 1.94 23.74 -3.65
CA PRO A 203 1.65 24.60 -4.80
C PRO A 203 1.93 23.88 -6.12
N GLU A 204 1.14 24.17 -7.17
CA GLU A 204 1.27 23.52 -8.48
C GLU A 204 2.68 23.62 -9.06
N LYS A 205 3.32 24.80 -8.93
CA LYS A 205 4.72 24.99 -9.35
C LYS A 205 5.69 24.01 -8.69
N VAL A 206 5.49 23.72 -7.40
CA VAL A 206 6.32 22.76 -6.64
C VAL A 206 6.04 21.34 -7.13
N ARG A 207 4.77 20.96 -7.30
CA ARG A 207 4.38 19.65 -7.83
C ARG A 207 4.97 19.40 -9.21
N ARG A 208 4.93 20.41 -10.09
CA ARG A 208 5.54 20.35 -11.42
C ARG A 208 7.05 20.15 -11.32
N SER A 209 7.74 20.95 -10.51
CA SER A 209 9.18 20.83 -10.31
C SER A 209 9.58 19.45 -9.73
N LEU A 210 8.77 18.88 -8.84
CA LEU A 210 8.99 17.53 -8.35
C LEU A 210 8.84 16.49 -9.48
N GLY A 211 7.84 16.65 -10.34
CA GLY A 211 7.65 15.76 -11.49
C GLY A 211 8.80 15.80 -12.49
N GLU A 212 9.36 16.98 -12.71
CA GLU A 212 10.52 17.21 -13.61
C GLU A 212 11.82 16.54 -13.12
N GLN A 213 11.88 16.09 -11.86
CA GLN A 213 13.02 15.32 -11.34
C GLN A 213 13.04 13.87 -11.84
N ALA A 214 11.91 13.33 -12.30
CA ALA A 214 11.88 12.01 -12.93
C ALA A 214 12.51 12.09 -14.33
N PRO A 215 13.53 11.28 -14.63
CA PRO A 215 14.16 11.30 -15.95
C PRO A 215 13.19 11.04 -17.09
N PHE A 216 12.35 10.01 -16.99
CA PHE A 216 11.30 9.69 -17.96
C PHE A 216 10.27 8.71 -17.39
N PRO A 217 8.97 9.03 -17.55
CA PRO A 217 8.39 10.28 -18.04
C PRO A 217 8.62 11.42 -17.04
N SER A 218 8.92 12.63 -17.55
CA SER A 218 9.25 13.81 -16.72
C SER A 218 7.98 14.47 -16.16
N ARG A 219 7.34 13.77 -15.22
CA ARG A 219 6.11 14.16 -14.53
C ARG A 219 5.93 13.33 -13.27
N LEU A 220 5.01 13.74 -12.41
CA LEU A 220 4.52 12.86 -11.34
C LEU A 220 3.90 11.57 -11.92
N GLY A 221 4.12 10.45 -11.26
CA GLY A 221 3.43 9.20 -11.54
C GLY A 221 1.92 9.35 -11.31
N ARG A 222 1.12 8.71 -12.13
CA ARG A 222 -0.33 8.67 -11.94
C ARG A 222 -0.70 7.49 -11.04
N PRO A 223 -1.63 7.64 -10.09
CA PRO A 223 -2.07 6.54 -9.25
C PRO A 223 -2.50 5.27 -10.03
N THR A 224 -3.02 5.46 -11.24
CA THR A 224 -3.39 4.37 -12.15
C THR A 224 -2.19 3.54 -12.63
N GLU A 225 -0.99 4.12 -12.69
CA GLU A 225 0.24 3.40 -13.07
C GLU A 225 0.71 2.48 -11.92
N TYR A 226 0.52 2.91 -10.68
CA TYR A 226 0.71 2.05 -9.51
C TYR A 226 -0.30 0.89 -9.50
N ALA A 227 -1.58 1.20 -9.73
CA ALA A 227 -2.63 0.20 -9.80
C ALA A 227 -2.38 -0.85 -10.89
N ALA A 228 -1.92 -0.43 -12.08
CA ALA A 228 -1.57 -1.34 -13.17
C ALA A 228 -0.45 -2.31 -12.77
N LEU A 229 0.57 -1.85 -12.04
CA LEU A 229 1.62 -2.73 -11.52
C LEU A 229 1.07 -3.68 -10.46
N ALA A 230 0.20 -3.21 -9.56
CA ALA A 230 -0.42 -4.06 -8.54
C ALA A 230 -1.27 -5.18 -9.17
N LEU A 231 -2.05 -4.88 -10.22
CA LEU A 231 -2.78 -5.89 -11.00
C LEU A 231 -1.83 -6.89 -11.67
N HIS A 232 -0.75 -6.40 -12.28
CA HIS A 232 0.24 -7.29 -12.91
C HIS A 232 0.90 -8.22 -11.88
N ILE A 233 1.27 -7.72 -10.72
CA ILE A 233 1.82 -8.54 -9.62
C ILE A 233 0.81 -9.60 -9.17
N ALA A 234 -0.46 -9.23 -9.01
CA ALA A 234 -1.50 -10.19 -8.65
C ALA A 234 -1.66 -11.30 -9.70
N ALA A 235 -1.66 -10.94 -10.99
CA ALA A 235 -1.84 -11.87 -12.10
C ALA A 235 -0.61 -12.72 -12.44
N ASN A 236 0.61 -12.31 -12.03
CA ASN A 236 1.86 -12.99 -12.38
C ASN A 236 2.41 -13.79 -11.19
N PRO A 237 2.22 -15.12 -11.13
CA PRO A 237 2.59 -15.93 -9.96
C PRO A 237 4.12 -16.02 -9.74
N MET A 238 4.95 -15.73 -10.75
CA MET A 238 6.40 -15.78 -10.60
C MET A 238 6.98 -14.59 -9.83
N ILE A 239 6.21 -13.50 -9.66
CA ILE A 239 6.64 -12.34 -8.86
C ILE A 239 6.35 -12.61 -7.39
N ASN A 240 7.40 -12.90 -6.60
CA ASN A 240 7.33 -13.15 -5.16
C ASN A 240 8.63 -12.73 -4.47
N GLY A 241 8.55 -12.12 -3.29
CA GLY A 241 9.68 -11.72 -2.47
C GLY A 241 10.47 -10.52 -2.98
N GLU A 242 9.98 -9.81 -4.00
CA GLU A 242 10.67 -8.72 -4.67
C GLU A 242 10.17 -7.34 -4.21
N VAL A 243 11.07 -6.37 -4.31
CA VAL A 243 10.77 -4.94 -4.11
C VAL A 243 10.95 -4.22 -5.44
N ILE A 244 9.84 -3.83 -6.05
CA ILE A 244 9.83 -3.24 -7.39
C ILE A 244 9.77 -1.72 -7.28
N ARG A 245 10.80 -1.02 -7.74
CA ARG A 245 10.77 0.45 -7.88
C ARG A 245 9.88 0.83 -9.05
N LEU A 246 8.98 1.79 -8.81
CA LEU A 246 8.11 2.37 -9.82
C LEU A 246 8.26 3.89 -9.78
N ASP A 247 9.27 4.43 -10.46
CA ASP A 247 9.76 5.78 -10.19
C ASP A 247 10.27 6.58 -11.42
N GLY A 248 10.14 6.04 -12.63
CA GLY A 248 10.63 6.72 -13.83
C GLY A 248 12.15 6.96 -13.82
N ALA A 249 12.91 6.06 -13.19
CA ALA A 249 14.36 6.15 -12.97
C ALA A 249 14.79 7.29 -12.03
N LEU A 250 13.87 7.83 -11.23
CA LEU A 250 14.18 8.86 -10.23
C LEU A 250 15.22 8.36 -9.21
N ARG A 251 16.20 9.20 -8.91
CA ARG A 251 17.06 9.11 -7.73
C ARG A 251 16.97 10.43 -7.01
N MET A 252 16.40 10.41 -5.80
CA MET A 252 16.10 11.66 -5.10
C MET A 252 17.38 12.36 -4.65
N ALA A 253 17.48 13.66 -4.97
CA ALA A 253 18.51 14.51 -4.41
C ALA A 253 18.31 14.66 -2.88
N PRO A 254 19.36 15.05 -2.11
CA PRO A 254 19.24 15.25 -0.66
C PRO A 254 18.20 16.30 -0.23
N ARG A 255 17.82 17.18 -1.17
CA ARG A 255 16.84 18.28 -0.96
C ARG A 255 15.96 18.43 -2.18
#